data_8645aeac957619848957fc891f33f69e
#
_entry.id   8645aeac957619848957fc891f33f69e
#
_cell.length_a   1.000
_cell.length_b   1.000
_cell.length_c   1.000
_cell.angle_alpha   90.00
_cell.angle_beta   90.00
_cell.angle_gamma   90.00
#
_symmetry.space_group_name_H-M   'P 1'
#
loop_
_entity.id
_entity.type
_entity.pdbx_description
1 polymer ?
#
loop_
_entity_poly.entity_id
_entity_poly.type
_entity_poly.pdbx_seq_one_letter_code
_entity_poly.pdbx_strand_id
1 'polypeptide(L)'
;QADALRASKKDVEAHKIPSADKKEQITAVSSVLLKKGDIVIVKAGEQIPGDGEVIEGAASVDESAITGESAPVIREAGGDRSAVTGGTTVLSDWIVVQITNEAGESFLDKMIAMVEGASRKKTPNEIALQIFLVALSIIFILVTVSLYTYSIFSVKQAGIDNPTSVTTLVALLVCLAPTTIGALLSAIGIAGMSRLNQANVLAMSGRAIEAAGDVDILMLDKTGTITLGNRKASAFIPVDGASEQELADAAQLSSLADETPEGRSVVILAKEKFNIRGRELSDKNMTFIPFTAKTRMSGVDYDGNEIRKGAADTMQEYVTENGGIYSNECDRIVKEIANQGGTPLVVAKNHKILGIIHLKDIIKQGVKEK
;
A
#
# COMPACT_ATOMS: atom_id res chain seq x y z
N GLN A 1 -7.43 2.75 -11.56
CA GLN A 1 -7.10 1.95 -10.36
C GLN A 1 -7.52 0.48 -10.55
N ALA A 2 -8.77 0.19 -10.97
CA ALA A 2 -9.18 -1.20 -11.24
C ALA A 2 -8.26 -1.88 -12.24
N ASP A 3 -7.85 -1.20 -13.32
CA ASP A 3 -6.92 -1.74 -14.31
C ASP A 3 -5.50 -1.93 -13.73
N ALA A 4 -5.06 -1.07 -12.82
CA ALA A 4 -3.78 -1.24 -12.12
C ALA A 4 -3.82 -2.43 -11.16
N LEU A 5 -4.93 -2.62 -10.43
CA LEU A 5 -5.15 -3.79 -9.59
C LEU A 5 -5.29 -5.08 -10.39
N ARG A 6 -5.95 -5.04 -11.56
CA ARG A 6 -5.99 -6.18 -12.48
C ARG A 6 -4.62 -6.50 -13.07
N ALA A 7 -3.81 -5.49 -13.35
CA ALA A 7 -2.44 -5.68 -13.84
C ALA A 7 -1.52 -6.29 -12.76
N SER A 8 -1.79 -6.06 -11.47
CA SER A 8 -1.10 -6.72 -10.36
C SER A 8 -1.56 -8.17 -10.14
N LYS A 9 -2.79 -8.50 -10.57
CA LYS A 9 -3.30 -9.87 -10.61
C LYS A 9 -2.80 -10.56 -11.88
N LYS A 10 -1.50 -10.79 -11.98
CA LYS A 10 -0.96 -11.60 -13.06
C LYS A 10 -1.30 -13.07 -12.82
N ASP A 11 -1.62 -13.79 -13.88
CA ASP A 11 -1.60 -15.24 -13.84
C ASP A 11 -0.15 -15.67 -13.62
N VAL A 12 0.12 -16.22 -12.45
CA VAL A 12 1.45 -16.71 -12.07
C VAL A 12 1.46 -18.22 -12.07
N GLU A 13 2.60 -18.78 -12.44
CA GLU A 13 2.82 -20.21 -12.32
C GLU A 13 2.91 -20.59 -10.82
N ALA A 14 2.04 -21.48 -10.40
CA ALA A 14 1.97 -21.96 -9.03
C ALA A 14 2.57 -23.39 -8.96
N HIS A 15 3.39 -23.64 -7.97
CA HIS A 15 4.00 -24.92 -7.71
C HIS A 15 3.13 -25.75 -6.76
N LYS A 16 2.14 -26.47 -7.33
CA LYS A 16 1.23 -27.32 -6.55
C LYS A 16 1.92 -28.60 -6.13
N ILE A 17 1.72 -29.00 -4.86
CA ILE A 17 2.22 -30.24 -4.28
C ILE A 17 1.06 -31.07 -3.72
N PRO A 18 1.16 -32.43 -3.69
CA PRO A 18 0.08 -33.28 -3.19
C PRO A 18 -0.15 -33.15 -1.68
N SER A 19 0.91 -32.90 -0.91
CA SER A 19 0.90 -32.69 0.54
C SER A 19 2.17 -31.99 0.98
N ALA A 20 2.18 -31.41 2.19
CA ALA A 20 3.36 -30.75 2.75
C ALA A 20 4.59 -31.68 2.84
N ASP A 21 4.40 -32.97 3.07
CA ASP A 21 5.48 -33.97 3.15
C ASP A 21 6.12 -34.30 1.80
N LYS A 22 5.46 -33.97 0.67
CA LYS A 22 5.89 -34.35 -0.69
C LYS A 22 6.31 -33.15 -1.52
N LYS A 23 7.20 -32.33 -1.00
CA LYS A 23 7.68 -31.07 -1.61
C LYS A 23 8.43 -31.26 -2.93
N GLU A 24 8.95 -32.46 -3.19
CA GLU A 24 9.67 -32.77 -4.43
C GLU A 24 8.73 -33.06 -5.61
N GLN A 25 7.46 -33.39 -5.34
CA GLN A 25 6.46 -33.70 -6.37
C GLN A 25 5.71 -32.43 -6.81
N ILE A 26 6.47 -31.53 -7.43
CA ILE A 26 5.93 -30.24 -7.90
C ILE A 26 5.21 -30.42 -9.22
N THR A 27 3.99 -29.92 -9.31
CA THR A 27 3.23 -29.75 -10.55
C THR A 27 3.00 -28.27 -10.80
N ALA A 28 3.55 -27.76 -11.89
CA ALA A 28 3.31 -26.38 -12.31
C ALA A 28 1.87 -26.24 -12.82
N VAL A 29 1.13 -25.31 -12.26
CA VAL A 29 -0.25 -24.99 -12.65
C VAL A 29 -0.43 -23.48 -12.70
N SER A 30 -1.36 -23.00 -13.53
CA SER A 30 -1.76 -21.57 -13.50
C SER A 30 -2.47 -21.27 -12.18
N SER A 31 -2.18 -20.10 -11.57
CA SER A 31 -2.81 -19.66 -10.33
C SER A 31 -4.34 -19.58 -10.42
N VAL A 32 -4.88 -19.35 -11.60
CA VAL A 32 -6.34 -19.30 -11.87
C VAL A 32 -7.01 -20.66 -11.71
N LEU A 33 -6.26 -21.75 -11.85
CA LEU A 33 -6.77 -23.12 -11.74
C LEU A 33 -6.70 -23.68 -10.31
N LEU A 34 -6.13 -22.94 -9.37
CA LEU A 34 -6.07 -23.33 -7.97
C LEU A 34 -7.46 -23.33 -7.33
N LYS A 35 -7.70 -24.31 -6.49
CA LYS A 35 -8.94 -24.48 -5.73
C LYS A 35 -8.67 -24.39 -4.24
N LYS A 36 -9.70 -24.06 -3.49
CA LYS A 36 -9.65 -24.13 -2.03
C LYS A 36 -9.21 -25.52 -1.55
N GLY A 37 -8.22 -25.52 -0.66
CA GLY A 37 -7.60 -26.75 -0.14
C GLY A 37 -6.38 -27.24 -0.90
N ASP A 38 -6.07 -26.68 -2.07
CA ASP A 38 -4.83 -26.97 -2.78
C ASP A 38 -3.62 -26.49 -1.99
N ILE A 39 -2.55 -27.26 -2.06
CA ILE A 39 -1.31 -26.95 -1.35
C ILE A 39 -0.25 -26.56 -2.39
N VAL A 40 0.40 -25.45 -2.15
CA VAL A 40 1.44 -24.90 -3.02
C VAL A 40 2.70 -24.60 -2.22
N ILE A 41 3.86 -24.79 -2.83
CA ILE A 41 5.14 -24.33 -2.30
C ILE A 41 5.53 -23.04 -3.02
N VAL A 42 5.93 -22.01 -2.25
CA VAL A 42 6.37 -20.72 -2.76
C VAL A 42 7.76 -20.43 -2.24
N LYS A 43 8.69 -20.13 -3.14
CA LYS A 43 10.11 -19.91 -2.84
C LYS A 43 10.46 -18.42 -2.97
N ALA A 44 11.63 -18.04 -2.46
CA ALA A 44 12.16 -16.70 -2.60
C ALA A 44 12.17 -16.23 -4.08
N GLY A 45 11.67 -15.03 -4.32
CA GLY A 45 11.50 -14.43 -5.65
C GLY A 45 10.16 -14.75 -6.32
N GLU A 46 9.37 -15.68 -5.79
CA GLU A 46 8.07 -16.05 -6.37
C GLU A 46 6.93 -15.27 -5.71
N GLN A 47 5.86 -15.07 -6.49
CA GLN A 47 4.62 -14.49 -5.98
C GLN A 47 3.73 -15.58 -5.37
N ILE A 48 3.06 -15.25 -4.29
CA ILE A 48 2.05 -16.12 -3.66
C ILE A 48 0.84 -16.16 -4.61
N PRO A 49 0.45 -17.35 -5.09
CA PRO A 49 -0.51 -17.45 -6.19
C PRO A 49 -1.97 -17.24 -5.79
N GLY A 50 -2.28 -17.22 -4.51
CA GLY A 50 -3.64 -17.03 -3.99
C GLY A 50 -3.64 -16.82 -2.48
N ASP A 51 -4.77 -16.37 -1.96
CA ASP A 51 -4.93 -16.21 -0.51
C ASP A 51 -4.93 -17.57 0.18
N GLY A 52 -4.20 -17.66 1.28
CA GLY A 52 -4.02 -18.92 1.95
C GLY A 52 -3.49 -18.81 3.36
N GLU A 53 -3.19 -19.94 3.92
CA GLU A 53 -2.59 -20.11 5.23
C GLU A 53 -1.27 -20.87 5.10
N VAL A 54 -0.21 -20.36 5.72
CA VAL A 54 1.07 -21.05 5.79
C VAL A 54 0.92 -22.25 6.73
N ILE A 55 1.12 -23.44 6.18
CA ILE A 55 1.04 -24.70 6.93
C ILE A 55 2.42 -25.26 7.29
N GLU A 56 3.47 -24.81 6.59
CA GLU A 56 4.85 -25.19 6.87
C GLU A 56 5.83 -24.14 6.35
N GLY A 57 6.95 -23.95 7.05
CA GLY A 57 7.99 -23.01 6.70
C GLY A 57 7.82 -21.63 7.33
N ALA A 58 8.78 -20.77 7.06
CA ALA A 58 8.76 -19.37 7.43
C ALA A 58 9.51 -18.56 6.36
N ALA A 59 8.94 -17.42 5.95
CA ALA A 59 9.51 -16.59 4.92
C ALA A 59 9.27 -15.10 5.20
N SER A 60 10.15 -14.27 4.68
CA SER A 60 9.95 -12.83 4.59
C SER A 60 9.13 -12.52 3.34
N VAL A 61 8.02 -11.84 3.49
CA VAL A 61 7.06 -11.53 2.41
C VAL A 61 6.92 -10.04 2.24
N ASP A 62 7.04 -9.57 1.02
CA ASP A 62 6.73 -8.19 0.63
C ASP A 62 5.24 -8.07 0.36
N GLU A 63 4.55 -7.36 1.23
CA GLU A 63 3.12 -7.07 1.13
C GLU A 63 2.85 -5.61 0.72
N SER A 64 3.87 -4.86 0.31
CA SER A 64 3.77 -3.42 0.00
C SER A 64 2.73 -3.09 -1.07
N ALA A 65 2.51 -3.97 -2.03
CA ALA A 65 1.48 -3.80 -3.07
C ALA A 65 0.05 -3.81 -2.50
N ILE A 66 -0.16 -4.39 -1.31
CA ILE A 66 -1.48 -4.53 -0.67
C ILE A 66 -1.60 -3.59 0.53
N THR A 67 -0.63 -3.63 1.44
CA THR A 67 -0.66 -2.85 2.68
C THR A 67 -0.12 -1.42 2.52
N GLY A 68 0.67 -1.18 1.47
CA GLY A 68 1.45 0.05 1.28
C GLY A 68 2.69 0.14 2.18
N GLU A 69 2.90 -0.82 3.08
CA GLU A 69 4.05 -0.83 3.98
C GLU A 69 5.27 -1.46 3.29
N SER A 70 6.38 -0.75 3.25
CA SER A 70 7.61 -1.21 2.59
C SER A 70 8.43 -2.20 3.40
N ALA A 71 8.13 -2.37 4.70
CA ALA A 71 8.82 -3.33 5.53
C ALA A 71 8.27 -4.75 5.25
N PRO A 72 9.14 -5.72 4.90
CA PRO A 72 8.71 -7.09 4.77
C PRO A 72 8.13 -7.65 6.07
N VAL A 73 7.12 -8.47 5.94
CA VAL A 73 6.47 -9.15 7.06
C VAL A 73 6.91 -10.61 7.09
N ILE A 74 7.21 -11.14 8.28
CA ILE A 74 7.50 -12.56 8.42
C ILE A 74 6.18 -13.33 8.50
N ARG A 75 6.04 -14.28 7.59
CA ARG A 75 4.93 -15.24 7.56
C ARG A 75 5.45 -16.63 7.90
N GLU A 76 4.78 -17.30 8.82
CA GLU A 76 5.20 -18.59 9.37
C GLU A 76 3.99 -19.48 9.68
N ALA A 77 4.21 -20.79 9.76
CA ALA A 77 3.16 -21.74 10.08
C ALA A 77 2.65 -21.56 11.52
N GLY A 78 1.33 -21.45 11.66
CA GLY A 78 0.64 -21.36 12.94
C GLY A 78 0.54 -19.93 13.51
N GLY A 79 -0.55 -19.67 14.24
CA GLY A 79 -0.81 -18.40 14.91
C GLY A 79 -1.20 -17.26 13.95
N ASP A 80 -1.08 -16.03 14.45
CA ASP A 80 -1.55 -14.82 13.75
C ASP A 80 -0.75 -14.47 12.49
N ARG A 81 0.41 -15.14 12.28
CA ARG A 81 1.31 -14.87 11.15
C ARG A 81 1.17 -15.85 9.99
N SER A 82 0.22 -16.78 10.09
CA SER A 82 0.05 -17.82 9.06
C SER A 82 -0.71 -17.34 7.82
N ALA A 83 -1.55 -16.31 7.93
CA ALA A 83 -2.33 -15.80 6.80
C ALA A 83 -1.46 -15.09 5.78
N VAL A 84 -1.63 -15.44 4.50
CA VAL A 84 -0.94 -14.81 3.36
C VAL A 84 -1.93 -14.40 2.29
N THR A 85 -1.60 -13.35 1.55
CA THR A 85 -2.45 -12.79 0.50
C THR A 85 -1.84 -13.01 -0.88
N GLY A 86 -2.64 -13.44 -1.83
CA GLY A 86 -2.23 -13.64 -3.22
C GLY A 86 -1.74 -12.33 -3.86
N GLY A 87 -0.68 -12.44 -4.68
CA GLY A 87 -0.05 -11.29 -5.33
C GLY A 87 1.08 -10.64 -4.54
N THR A 88 1.33 -11.06 -3.29
CA THR A 88 2.50 -10.67 -2.49
C THR A 88 3.73 -11.52 -2.89
N THR A 89 4.93 -11.02 -2.62
CA THR A 89 6.17 -11.66 -3.08
C THR A 89 7.00 -12.19 -1.91
N VAL A 90 7.42 -13.45 -1.99
CA VAL A 90 8.35 -14.04 -1.03
C VAL A 90 9.76 -13.52 -1.31
N LEU A 91 10.40 -12.91 -0.30
CA LEU A 91 11.74 -12.32 -0.44
C LEU A 91 12.86 -13.26 0.00
N SER A 92 12.62 -14.09 1.02
CA SER A 92 13.61 -15.02 1.53
C SER A 92 12.94 -16.35 1.90
N ASP A 93 13.71 -17.44 1.88
CA ASP A 93 13.29 -18.77 2.28
C ASP A 93 12.13 -19.34 1.42
N TRP A 94 11.29 -20.15 2.01
CA TRP A 94 10.13 -20.76 1.35
C TRP A 94 9.01 -21.01 2.36
N ILE A 95 7.79 -21.05 1.84
CA ILE A 95 6.59 -21.41 2.61
C ILE A 95 5.75 -22.41 1.83
N VAL A 96 5.06 -23.29 2.55
CA VAL A 96 3.99 -24.13 2.02
C VAL A 96 2.68 -23.50 2.43
N VAL A 97 1.87 -23.17 1.44
CA VAL A 97 0.59 -22.45 1.61
C VAL A 97 -0.55 -23.36 1.21
N GLN A 98 -1.55 -23.48 2.08
CA GLN A 98 -2.84 -24.07 1.74
C GLN A 98 -3.78 -22.96 1.28
N ILE A 99 -4.30 -23.06 0.06
CA ILE A 99 -5.23 -22.08 -0.51
C ILE A 99 -6.57 -22.13 0.24
N THR A 100 -7.04 -20.97 0.69
CA THR A 100 -8.27 -20.86 1.51
C THR A 100 -9.47 -20.35 0.73
N ASN A 101 -9.27 -19.68 -0.41
CA ASN A 101 -10.32 -19.05 -1.20
C ASN A 101 -10.50 -19.74 -2.56
N GLU A 102 -11.70 -19.71 -3.08
CA GLU A 102 -11.97 -20.11 -4.46
C GLU A 102 -11.49 -19.00 -5.44
N ALA A 103 -11.29 -19.41 -6.70
CA ALA A 103 -10.93 -18.45 -7.76
C ALA A 103 -12.02 -17.36 -7.90
N GLY A 104 -11.62 -16.10 -7.83
CA GLY A 104 -12.55 -14.96 -7.89
C GLY A 104 -13.00 -14.44 -6.51
N GLU A 105 -12.65 -15.08 -5.41
CA GLU A 105 -12.98 -14.67 -4.04
C GLU A 105 -11.79 -14.13 -3.26
N SER A 106 -10.65 -13.91 -3.91
CA SER A 106 -9.44 -13.40 -3.25
C SER A 106 -9.65 -12.00 -2.69
N PHE A 107 -8.79 -11.58 -1.78
CA PHE A 107 -8.79 -10.22 -1.25
C PHE A 107 -8.65 -9.18 -2.36
N LEU A 108 -7.80 -9.43 -3.36
CA LEU A 108 -7.67 -8.59 -4.54
C LEU A 108 -8.95 -8.56 -5.37
N ASP A 109 -9.65 -9.68 -5.55
CA ASP A 109 -10.94 -9.71 -6.27
C ASP A 109 -11.99 -8.89 -5.57
N LYS A 110 -12.06 -8.96 -4.24
CA LYS A 110 -12.96 -8.13 -3.43
C LYS A 110 -12.63 -6.64 -3.53
N MET A 111 -11.34 -6.28 -3.54
CA MET A 111 -10.90 -4.90 -3.76
C MET A 111 -11.29 -4.40 -5.15
N ILE A 112 -11.06 -5.19 -6.20
CA ILE A 112 -11.45 -4.85 -7.57
C ILE A 112 -12.96 -4.66 -7.64
N ALA A 113 -13.74 -5.60 -7.10
CA ALA A 113 -15.20 -5.52 -7.07
C ALA A 113 -15.71 -4.28 -6.32
N MET A 114 -15.06 -3.87 -5.21
CA MET A 114 -15.40 -2.64 -4.50
C MET A 114 -15.10 -1.39 -5.33
N VAL A 115 -14.00 -1.38 -6.06
CA VAL A 115 -13.64 -0.26 -6.95
C VAL A 115 -14.56 -0.20 -8.17
N GLU A 116 -14.89 -1.32 -8.77
CA GLU A 116 -15.80 -1.42 -9.93
C GLU A 116 -17.27 -1.24 -9.55
N GLY A 117 -17.69 -1.78 -8.42
CA GLY A 117 -19.02 -1.63 -7.87
C GLY A 117 -19.30 -0.27 -7.24
N ALA A 118 -18.29 0.58 -7.13
CA ALA A 118 -18.44 1.98 -6.72
C ALA A 118 -19.23 2.74 -7.80
N SER A 119 -20.56 2.57 -7.81
CA SER A 119 -21.43 3.37 -8.67
C SER A 119 -21.12 4.85 -8.42
N ARG A 120 -20.99 5.63 -9.51
CA ARG A 120 -20.81 7.07 -9.45
C ARG A 120 -21.95 7.68 -8.62
N LYS A 121 -21.71 7.93 -7.34
CA LYS A 121 -22.66 8.66 -6.48
C LYS A 121 -22.69 10.09 -6.95
N LYS A 122 -23.91 10.62 -7.18
CA LYS A 122 -24.12 12.02 -7.53
C LYS A 122 -23.62 12.91 -6.39
N THR A 123 -23.11 14.08 -6.74
CA THR A 123 -22.70 15.07 -5.75
C THR A 123 -23.92 15.66 -5.04
N PRO A 124 -23.77 16.23 -3.82
CA PRO A 124 -24.85 16.92 -3.15
C PRO A 124 -25.46 18.03 -4.01
N ASN A 125 -24.65 18.80 -4.73
CA ASN A 125 -25.12 19.84 -5.63
C ASN A 125 -25.83 19.27 -6.86
N GLU A 126 -25.38 18.15 -7.42
CA GLU A 126 -26.11 17.42 -8.49
C GLU A 126 -27.48 16.99 -8.03
N ILE A 127 -27.62 16.51 -6.79
CA ILE A 127 -28.90 16.09 -6.22
C ILE A 127 -29.79 17.31 -6.00
N ALA A 128 -29.28 18.37 -5.38
CA ALA A 128 -30.03 19.60 -5.12
C ALA A 128 -30.54 20.22 -6.42
N LEU A 129 -29.67 20.31 -7.44
CA LEU A 129 -30.04 20.84 -8.75
C LEU A 129 -31.05 19.95 -9.48
N GLN A 130 -30.93 18.61 -9.37
CA GLN A 130 -31.91 17.71 -9.94
C GLN A 130 -33.32 17.90 -9.31
N ILE A 131 -33.39 18.04 -7.98
CA ILE A 131 -34.65 18.35 -7.26
C ILE A 131 -35.22 19.69 -7.76
N PHE A 132 -34.38 20.72 -7.86
CA PHE A 132 -34.77 22.02 -8.36
C PHE A 132 -35.31 21.96 -9.81
N LEU A 133 -34.64 21.24 -10.71
CA LEU A 133 -35.06 21.05 -12.09
C LEU A 133 -36.42 20.34 -12.17
N VAL A 134 -36.64 19.30 -11.37
CA VAL A 134 -37.92 18.58 -11.31
C VAL A 134 -39.03 19.52 -10.80
N ALA A 135 -38.78 20.25 -9.71
CA ALA A 135 -39.76 21.19 -9.15
C ALA A 135 -40.11 22.29 -10.17
N LEU A 136 -39.10 22.85 -10.84
CA LEU A 136 -39.29 23.90 -11.87
C LEU A 136 -40.08 23.36 -13.06
N SER A 137 -39.80 22.12 -13.51
CA SER A 137 -40.55 21.48 -14.61
C SER A 137 -42.01 21.29 -14.26
N ILE A 138 -42.35 20.88 -13.03
CA ILE A 138 -43.72 20.74 -12.55
C ILE A 138 -44.42 22.10 -12.56
N ILE A 139 -43.78 23.16 -12.05
CA ILE A 139 -44.32 24.51 -12.05
C ILE A 139 -44.58 24.97 -13.48
N PHE A 140 -43.66 24.79 -14.42
CA PHE A 140 -43.85 25.20 -15.81
C PHE A 140 -44.99 24.43 -16.50
N ILE A 141 -45.16 23.16 -16.23
CA ILE A 141 -46.29 22.39 -16.74
C ILE A 141 -47.60 22.97 -16.20
N LEU A 142 -47.70 23.19 -14.87
CA LEU A 142 -48.91 23.75 -14.24
C LEU A 142 -49.25 25.14 -14.80
N VAL A 143 -48.23 26.00 -14.93
CA VAL A 143 -48.43 27.34 -15.49
C VAL A 143 -48.87 27.29 -16.96
N THR A 144 -48.29 26.42 -17.77
CA THR A 144 -48.65 26.30 -19.20
C THR A 144 -50.08 25.80 -19.37
N VAL A 145 -50.49 24.77 -18.55
CA VAL A 145 -51.87 24.27 -18.59
C VAL A 145 -52.87 25.32 -18.09
N SER A 146 -52.55 26.02 -16.99
CA SER A 146 -53.36 27.09 -16.45
C SER A 146 -53.53 28.26 -17.43
N LEU A 147 -52.45 28.63 -18.15
CA LEU A 147 -52.45 29.68 -19.15
C LEU A 147 -53.40 29.35 -20.31
N TYR A 148 -53.47 28.08 -20.73
CA TYR A 148 -54.40 27.66 -21.76
C TYR A 148 -55.85 27.87 -21.35
N THR A 149 -56.24 27.37 -20.20
CA THR A 149 -57.62 27.49 -19.67
C THR A 149 -58.00 28.97 -19.42
N TYR A 150 -57.04 29.76 -18.87
CA TYR A 150 -57.25 31.18 -18.65
C TYR A 150 -57.35 31.96 -19.97
N SER A 151 -56.55 31.63 -20.99
CA SER A 151 -56.64 32.25 -22.32
C SER A 151 -58.00 32.00 -22.97
N ILE A 152 -58.52 30.76 -22.94
CA ILE A 152 -59.87 30.42 -23.45
C ILE A 152 -60.94 31.23 -22.72
N PHE A 153 -60.87 31.32 -21.39
CA PHE A 153 -61.84 32.06 -20.62
C PHE A 153 -61.82 33.56 -20.95
N SER A 154 -60.65 34.17 -21.01
CA SER A 154 -60.46 35.61 -21.30
C SER A 154 -60.96 36.00 -22.70
N VAL A 155 -60.66 35.16 -23.69
CA VAL A 155 -61.07 35.41 -25.08
C VAL A 155 -62.58 35.28 -25.22
N LYS A 156 -63.18 34.32 -24.53
CA LYS A 156 -64.64 34.12 -24.49
C LYS A 156 -65.37 35.33 -23.88
N GLN A 157 -64.78 35.90 -22.81
CA GLN A 157 -65.31 37.11 -22.18
C GLN A 157 -65.15 38.37 -23.07
N ALA A 158 -64.07 38.46 -23.79
CA ALA A 158 -63.75 39.58 -24.66
C ALA A 158 -64.47 39.54 -26.04
N GLY A 159 -65.06 38.41 -26.41
CA GLY A 159 -65.72 38.22 -27.69
C GLY A 159 -64.79 38.24 -28.91
N ILE A 160 -63.52 37.88 -28.72
CA ILE A 160 -62.51 37.81 -29.77
C ILE A 160 -62.04 36.37 -30.00
N ASP A 161 -61.37 36.09 -31.10
CA ASP A 161 -60.79 34.74 -31.37
C ASP A 161 -59.64 34.46 -30.43
N ASN A 162 -59.50 33.16 -30.08
CA ASN A 162 -58.40 32.75 -29.19
C ASN A 162 -57.04 32.91 -29.86
N PRO A 163 -56.19 33.82 -29.40
CA PRO A 163 -54.88 34.07 -29.98
C PRO A 163 -53.84 33.01 -29.56
N THR A 164 -54.13 32.18 -28.56
CA THR A 164 -53.19 31.18 -28.01
C THR A 164 -53.48 29.82 -28.58
N SER A 165 -52.63 29.35 -29.47
CA SER A 165 -52.70 28.00 -30.03
C SER A 165 -51.99 27.00 -29.14
N VAL A 166 -52.35 25.72 -29.24
CA VAL A 166 -51.64 24.61 -28.56
C VAL A 166 -50.17 24.56 -28.97
N THR A 167 -49.86 24.88 -30.23
CA THR A 167 -48.47 24.96 -30.73
C THR A 167 -47.67 26.02 -30.01
N THR A 168 -48.29 27.19 -29.73
CA THR A 168 -47.63 28.28 -28.97
C THR A 168 -47.35 27.86 -27.53
N LEU A 169 -48.24 27.11 -26.88
CA LEU A 169 -48.05 26.60 -25.55
C LEU A 169 -46.98 25.53 -25.47
N VAL A 170 -46.91 24.63 -26.43
CA VAL A 170 -45.83 23.66 -26.56
C VAL A 170 -44.52 24.34 -26.75
N ALA A 171 -44.44 25.34 -27.66
CA ALA A 171 -43.20 26.11 -27.86
C ALA A 171 -42.77 26.84 -26.57
N LEU A 172 -43.73 27.42 -25.82
CA LEU A 172 -43.47 28.05 -24.54
C LEU A 172 -42.91 27.06 -23.52
N LEU A 173 -43.53 25.86 -23.40
CA LEU A 173 -43.09 24.81 -22.49
C LEU A 173 -41.66 24.36 -22.82
N VAL A 174 -41.37 24.16 -24.10
CA VAL A 174 -40.02 23.77 -24.57
C VAL A 174 -38.99 24.87 -24.25
N CYS A 175 -39.33 26.15 -24.43
CA CYS A 175 -38.48 27.29 -24.09
C CYS A 175 -38.23 27.40 -22.57
N LEU A 176 -39.23 27.08 -21.76
CA LEU A 176 -39.13 27.11 -20.30
C LEU A 176 -38.39 25.90 -19.73
N ALA A 177 -38.40 24.77 -20.44
CA ALA A 177 -37.76 23.54 -19.95
C ALA A 177 -36.25 23.75 -19.80
N PRO A 178 -35.68 23.56 -18.59
CA PRO A 178 -34.29 23.86 -18.30
C PRO A 178 -33.32 22.72 -18.73
N THR A 179 -33.45 22.26 -19.98
CA THR A 179 -32.73 21.11 -20.53
C THR A 179 -31.22 21.33 -20.60
N THR A 180 -30.79 22.57 -20.82
CA THR A 180 -29.38 22.93 -20.94
C THR A 180 -28.62 22.87 -19.62
N ILE A 181 -29.29 23.16 -18.49
CA ILE A 181 -28.66 23.18 -17.16
C ILE A 181 -28.21 21.75 -16.75
N GLY A 182 -29.04 20.74 -17.01
CA GLY A 182 -28.70 19.34 -16.69
C GLY A 182 -27.49 18.83 -17.49
N ALA A 183 -27.39 19.18 -18.76
CA ALA A 183 -26.24 18.83 -19.60
C ALA A 183 -24.96 19.57 -19.20
N LEU A 184 -25.07 20.87 -18.88
CA LEU A 184 -23.93 21.71 -18.50
C LEU A 184 -23.27 21.22 -17.20
N LEU A 185 -24.06 20.78 -16.21
CA LEU A 185 -23.55 20.31 -14.93
C LEU A 185 -22.64 19.08 -15.12
N SER A 186 -23.08 18.12 -15.91
CA SER A 186 -22.25 16.93 -16.23
C SER A 186 -20.96 17.33 -16.97
N ALA A 187 -21.04 18.28 -17.89
CA ALA A 187 -19.88 18.77 -18.63
C ALA A 187 -18.87 19.49 -17.71
N ILE A 188 -19.34 20.30 -16.76
CA ILE A 188 -18.48 20.97 -15.78
C ILE A 188 -17.76 19.96 -14.90
N GLY A 189 -18.46 18.93 -14.42
CA GLY A 189 -17.85 17.86 -13.61
C GLY A 189 -16.75 17.12 -14.36
N ILE A 190 -16.98 16.79 -15.64
CA ILE A 190 -15.98 16.14 -16.50
C ILE A 190 -14.79 17.06 -16.76
N ALA A 191 -15.03 18.33 -17.05
CA ALA A 191 -13.97 19.31 -17.27
C ALA A 191 -13.11 19.53 -16.02
N GLY A 192 -13.74 19.55 -14.82
CA GLY A 192 -13.03 19.61 -13.54
C GLY A 192 -12.12 18.42 -13.31
N MET A 193 -12.61 17.20 -13.56
CA MET A 193 -11.79 15.98 -13.49
C MET A 193 -10.63 16.01 -14.47
N SER A 194 -10.87 16.46 -15.70
CA SER A 194 -9.81 16.55 -16.72
C SER A 194 -8.70 17.52 -16.32
N ARG A 195 -9.04 18.69 -15.75
CA ARG A 195 -8.04 19.65 -15.25
C ARG A 195 -7.20 19.09 -14.11
N LEU A 196 -7.82 18.40 -13.15
CA LEU A 196 -7.10 17.77 -12.06
C LEU A 196 -6.17 16.66 -12.55
N ASN A 197 -6.61 15.86 -13.51
CA ASN A 197 -5.78 14.82 -14.12
C ASN A 197 -4.56 15.43 -14.83
N GLN A 198 -4.71 16.56 -15.53
CA GLN A 198 -3.58 17.29 -16.12
C GLN A 198 -2.61 17.85 -15.07
N ALA A 199 -3.10 18.13 -13.85
CA ALA A 199 -2.28 18.50 -12.71
C ALA A 199 -1.73 17.29 -11.91
N ASN A 200 -1.80 16.09 -12.47
CA ASN A 200 -1.41 14.81 -11.82
C ASN A 200 -2.20 14.51 -10.52
N VAL A 201 -3.41 15.02 -10.39
CA VAL A 201 -4.32 14.72 -9.28
C VAL A 201 -5.42 13.79 -9.80
N LEU A 202 -5.38 12.54 -9.40
CA LEU A 202 -6.40 11.55 -9.76
C LEU A 202 -7.55 11.60 -8.75
N ALA A 203 -8.63 12.28 -9.10
CA ALA A 203 -9.82 12.31 -8.27
C ALA A 203 -10.66 11.04 -8.46
N MET A 204 -11.09 10.43 -7.38
CA MET A 204 -11.89 9.20 -7.38
C MET A 204 -13.30 9.40 -7.94
N SER A 205 -13.86 10.59 -7.80
CA SER A 205 -15.20 10.93 -8.28
C SER A 205 -15.40 12.44 -8.35
N GLY A 206 -16.39 12.92 -9.14
CA GLY A 206 -16.79 14.32 -9.13
C GLY A 206 -17.23 14.82 -7.75
N ARG A 207 -17.82 13.95 -6.93
CA ARG A 207 -18.17 14.25 -5.55
C ARG A 207 -16.94 14.53 -4.67
N ALA A 208 -15.86 13.78 -4.86
CA ALA A 208 -14.63 14.00 -4.12
C ALA A 208 -14.01 15.37 -4.45
N ILE A 209 -14.11 15.82 -5.71
CA ILE A 209 -13.63 17.13 -6.14
C ILE A 209 -14.44 18.24 -5.48
N GLU A 210 -15.76 18.09 -5.46
CA GLU A 210 -16.66 19.07 -4.85
C GLU A 210 -16.42 19.15 -3.33
N ALA A 211 -16.32 17.99 -2.66
CA ALA A 211 -16.07 17.93 -1.22
C ALA A 211 -14.68 18.46 -0.84
N ALA A 212 -13.68 18.37 -1.74
CA ALA A 212 -12.32 18.79 -1.44
C ALA A 212 -12.20 20.31 -1.18
N GLY A 213 -13.17 21.11 -1.65
CA GLY A 213 -13.24 22.56 -1.37
C GLY A 213 -13.69 22.91 0.05
N ASP A 214 -14.38 21.99 0.73
CA ASP A 214 -15.02 22.21 2.03
C ASP A 214 -14.48 21.26 3.11
N VAL A 215 -13.20 20.81 2.98
CA VAL A 215 -12.58 19.87 3.91
C VAL A 215 -12.07 20.60 5.14
N ASP A 216 -12.59 20.21 6.32
CA ASP A 216 -12.10 20.69 7.63
C ASP A 216 -10.95 19.82 8.17
N ILE A 217 -10.89 18.54 7.79
CA ILE A 217 -9.89 17.59 8.24
C ILE A 217 -9.30 16.85 7.04
N LEU A 218 -7.98 16.97 6.88
CA LEU A 218 -7.21 16.27 5.86
C LEU A 218 -6.45 15.09 6.49
N MET A 219 -6.76 13.87 6.05
CA MET A 219 -5.99 12.69 6.43
C MET A 219 -5.02 12.33 5.31
N LEU A 220 -3.73 12.38 5.61
CA LEU A 220 -2.66 12.02 4.67
C LEU A 220 -2.12 10.63 5.00
N ASP A 221 -1.98 9.80 3.98
CA ASP A 221 -1.23 8.55 4.11
C ASP A 221 0.25 8.87 4.33
N LYS A 222 0.92 8.13 5.22
CA LYS A 222 2.34 8.33 5.53
C LYS A 222 3.22 7.71 4.46
N THR A 223 3.04 6.41 4.25
CA THR A 223 3.95 5.59 3.44
C THR A 223 3.72 5.82 1.95
N GLY A 224 4.75 6.23 1.24
CA GLY A 224 4.63 6.54 -0.20
C GLY A 224 4.00 7.90 -0.51
N THR A 225 3.30 8.56 0.42
CA THR A 225 2.71 9.91 0.27
C THR A 225 3.60 10.96 0.93
N ILE A 226 3.77 10.93 2.23
CA ILE A 226 4.66 11.83 2.99
C ILE A 226 6.10 11.33 2.90
N THR A 227 6.30 10.01 2.98
CA THR A 227 7.61 9.38 2.89
C THR A 227 7.82 8.73 1.53
N LEU A 228 9.07 8.35 1.24
CA LEU A 228 9.42 7.63 0.00
C LEU A 228 8.99 6.16 0.03
N GLY A 229 8.52 5.65 1.18
CA GLY A 229 8.15 4.27 1.35
C GLY A 229 9.34 3.32 1.57
N ASN A 230 10.56 3.84 1.65
CA ASN A 230 11.77 3.06 1.93
C ASN A 230 12.42 3.55 3.21
N ARG A 231 12.82 2.61 4.06
CA ARG A 231 13.61 2.89 5.27
C ARG A 231 15.07 2.99 4.91
N LYS A 232 15.75 3.98 5.47
CA LYS A 232 17.21 4.13 5.32
C LYS A 232 17.90 4.28 6.66
N ALA A 233 19.11 3.76 6.75
CA ALA A 233 19.98 3.99 7.87
C ALA A 233 20.28 5.49 8.00
N SER A 234 20.07 6.04 9.19
CA SER A 234 20.22 7.46 9.48
C SER A 234 21.30 7.75 10.52
N ALA A 235 21.54 6.82 11.43
CA ALA A 235 22.55 6.95 12.47
C ALA A 235 23.05 5.60 12.97
N PHE A 236 24.30 5.58 13.43
CA PHE A 236 24.87 4.54 14.26
C PHE A 236 24.92 5.04 15.70
N ILE A 237 24.35 4.32 16.64
CA ILE A 237 24.26 4.70 18.06
C ILE A 237 25.00 3.64 18.87
N PRO A 238 26.25 3.89 19.27
CA PRO A 238 27.03 2.95 20.05
C PRO A 238 26.50 2.81 21.48
N VAL A 239 26.72 1.66 22.11
CA VAL A 239 26.38 1.37 23.50
C VAL A 239 27.54 0.71 24.21
N ASP A 240 27.49 0.67 25.55
CA ASP A 240 28.42 -0.06 26.41
C ASP A 240 29.91 0.23 26.13
N GLY A 241 30.21 1.48 25.76
CA GLY A 241 31.58 1.96 25.53
C GLY A 241 32.18 1.58 24.17
N ALA A 242 31.41 1.04 23.24
CA ALA A 242 31.85 0.86 21.85
C ALA A 242 31.98 2.22 21.15
N SER A 243 32.89 2.31 20.16
CA SER A 243 32.97 3.52 19.34
C SER A 243 31.99 3.49 18.18
N GLU A 244 31.55 4.68 17.74
CA GLU A 244 30.66 4.78 16.55
C GLU A 244 31.36 4.21 15.29
N GLN A 245 32.68 4.36 15.19
CA GLN A 245 33.50 3.81 14.10
C GLN A 245 33.47 2.26 14.10
N GLU A 246 33.64 1.64 15.28
CA GLU A 246 33.63 0.19 15.41
C GLU A 246 32.23 -0.38 15.08
N LEU A 247 31.18 0.28 15.55
CA LEU A 247 29.80 -0.07 15.20
C LEU A 247 29.55 0.04 13.70
N ALA A 248 29.96 1.16 13.07
CA ALA A 248 29.78 1.37 11.65
C ALA A 248 30.54 0.33 10.80
N ASP A 249 31.72 -0.05 11.22
CA ASP A 249 32.53 -1.09 10.57
C ASP A 249 31.86 -2.47 10.64
N ALA A 250 31.38 -2.86 11.81
CA ALA A 250 30.66 -4.11 12.03
C ALA A 250 29.31 -4.11 11.26
N ALA A 251 28.58 -2.99 11.30
CA ALA A 251 27.33 -2.82 10.59
C ALA A 251 27.51 -2.93 9.07
N GLN A 252 28.55 -2.33 8.51
CA GLN A 252 28.87 -2.46 7.09
C GLN A 252 29.16 -3.91 6.72
N LEU A 253 30.07 -4.57 7.44
CA LEU A 253 30.48 -5.95 7.16
C LEU A 253 29.30 -6.91 7.18
N SER A 254 28.45 -6.82 8.21
CA SER A 254 27.24 -7.66 8.33
C SER A 254 26.15 -7.34 7.29
N SER A 255 26.27 -6.23 6.57
CA SER A 255 25.33 -5.81 5.54
C SER A 255 25.80 -6.02 4.11
N LEU A 256 27.05 -6.46 3.89
CA LEU A 256 27.58 -6.64 2.52
C LEU A 256 26.86 -7.74 1.72
N ALA A 257 26.38 -8.78 2.39
CA ALA A 257 25.59 -9.84 1.76
C ALA A 257 24.07 -9.62 1.88
N ASP A 258 23.67 -8.50 2.45
CA ASP A 258 22.25 -8.14 2.64
C ASP A 258 21.78 -7.30 1.45
N GLU A 259 21.10 -7.96 0.51
CA GLU A 259 20.62 -7.33 -0.73
C GLU A 259 19.36 -6.48 -0.52
N THR A 260 18.82 -6.40 0.70
CA THR A 260 17.67 -5.56 1.00
C THR A 260 17.96 -4.08 0.84
N PRO A 261 16.97 -3.22 0.56
CA PRO A 261 17.17 -1.77 0.53
C PRO A 261 17.74 -1.21 1.85
N GLU A 262 17.34 -1.80 2.97
CA GLU A 262 17.83 -1.47 4.31
C GLU A 262 19.32 -1.81 4.45
N GLY A 263 19.74 -3.02 4.08
CA GLY A 263 21.13 -3.45 4.11
C GLY A 263 22.04 -2.55 3.26
N ARG A 264 21.61 -2.25 2.03
CA ARG A 264 22.32 -1.32 1.15
C ARG A 264 22.45 0.08 1.76
N SER A 265 21.40 0.56 2.46
CA SER A 265 21.43 1.87 3.09
C SER A 265 22.43 1.95 4.25
N VAL A 266 22.63 0.86 4.99
CA VAL A 266 23.65 0.76 6.05
C VAL A 266 25.05 0.89 5.46
N VAL A 267 25.33 0.19 4.36
CA VAL A 267 26.64 0.26 3.66
C VAL A 267 26.91 1.68 3.15
N ILE A 268 25.89 2.33 2.59
CA ILE A 268 25.99 3.71 2.09
C ILE A 268 26.30 4.67 3.26
N LEU A 269 25.56 4.59 4.37
CA LEU A 269 25.76 5.45 5.53
C LEU A 269 27.17 5.29 6.13
N ALA A 270 27.66 4.05 6.26
CA ALA A 270 29.00 3.77 6.75
C ALA A 270 30.07 4.37 5.83
N LYS A 271 29.88 4.28 4.50
CA LYS A 271 30.77 4.89 3.52
C LYS A 271 30.78 6.42 3.59
N GLU A 272 29.62 7.04 3.66
CA GLU A 272 29.48 8.50 3.68
C GLU A 272 30.02 9.12 4.96
N LYS A 273 29.69 8.53 6.12
CA LYS A 273 30.00 9.11 7.43
C LYS A 273 31.40 8.80 7.91
N PHE A 274 31.93 7.61 7.60
CA PHE A 274 33.23 7.12 8.10
C PHE A 274 34.24 6.84 7.00
N ASN A 275 33.93 7.13 5.74
CA ASN A 275 34.77 6.86 4.57
C ASN A 275 35.23 5.38 4.50
N ILE A 276 34.41 4.46 5.03
CA ILE A 276 34.67 3.03 4.99
C ILE A 276 34.46 2.57 3.55
N ARG A 277 35.52 2.50 2.75
CA ARG A 277 35.44 2.01 1.37
C ARG A 277 35.37 0.50 1.36
N GLY A 278 34.77 -0.06 0.28
CA GLY A 278 34.68 -1.51 0.11
C GLY A 278 36.08 -2.15 0.30
N ARG A 279 36.12 -3.11 1.21
CA ARG A 279 37.32 -3.91 1.42
C ARG A 279 37.50 -4.85 0.24
N GLU A 280 38.74 -5.12 -0.17
CA GLU A 280 39.01 -6.24 -1.07
C GLU A 280 38.67 -7.52 -0.31
N LEU A 281 37.52 -8.11 -0.70
CA LEU A 281 36.95 -9.31 -0.07
C LEU A 281 37.73 -10.58 -0.39
N SER A 282 38.74 -10.46 -1.28
CA SER A 282 39.49 -11.58 -1.85
C SER A 282 40.47 -12.24 -0.90
N ASP A 283 40.89 -11.60 0.19
CA ASP A 283 42.02 -12.05 1.02
C ASP A 283 41.65 -12.57 2.41
N LYS A 284 40.36 -12.66 2.76
CA LYS A 284 39.94 -13.13 4.10
C LYS A 284 38.96 -14.27 3.99
N ASN A 285 39.16 -15.29 4.83
CA ASN A 285 38.15 -16.34 5.06
C ASN A 285 36.87 -15.74 5.66
N MET A 286 36.04 -15.13 4.81
CA MET A 286 34.75 -14.55 5.21
C MET A 286 33.62 -15.48 4.83
N THR A 287 32.82 -15.87 5.80
CA THR A 287 31.58 -16.61 5.59
C THR A 287 30.41 -15.66 5.87
N PHE A 288 29.69 -15.29 4.85
CA PHE A 288 28.51 -14.46 4.99
C PHE A 288 27.31 -15.28 5.40
N ILE A 289 26.54 -14.75 6.35
CA ILE A 289 25.27 -15.32 6.82
C ILE A 289 24.16 -14.42 6.29
N PRO A 290 23.42 -14.88 5.25
CA PRO A 290 22.32 -14.11 4.69
C PRO A 290 21.19 -14.02 5.72
N PHE A 291 20.37 -12.99 5.60
CA PHE A 291 19.16 -12.88 6.40
C PHE A 291 18.21 -14.03 6.08
N THR A 292 17.70 -14.70 7.11
CA THR A 292 16.63 -15.69 6.98
C THR A 292 15.45 -15.31 7.87
N ALA A 293 14.24 -15.65 7.45
CA ALA A 293 13.03 -15.39 8.23
C ALA A 293 13.02 -16.16 9.56
N LYS A 294 13.69 -17.32 9.59
CA LYS A 294 13.81 -18.16 10.78
C LYS A 294 14.75 -17.56 11.82
N THR A 295 15.93 -17.11 11.40
CA THR A 295 16.94 -16.55 12.32
C THR A 295 16.74 -15.06 12.58
N ARG A 296 16.05 -14.34 11.68
CA ARG A 296 15.84 -12.87 11.71
C ARG A 296 17.13 -12.07 11.90
N MET A 297 18.26 -12.66 11.52
CA MET A 297 19.59 -12.10 11.62
C MET A 297 20.33 -12.27 10.30
N SER A 298 21.22 -11.35 10.03
CA SER A 298 22.28 -11.47 9.01
C SER A 298 23.63 -11.21 9.66
N GLY A 299 24.70 -11.64 9.01
CA GLY A 299 26.01 -11.46 9.61
C GLY A 299 27.17 -11.92 8.75
N VAL A 300 28.34 -11.95 9.37
CA VAL A 300 29.57 -12.44 8.77
C VAL A 300 30.49 -13.04 9.83
N ASP A 301 31.11 -14.14 9.50
CA ASP A 301 32.19 -14.73 10.28
C ASP A 301 33.50 -14.51 9.53
N TYR A 302 34.50 -13.96 10.20
CA TYR A 302 35.81 -13.71 9.62
C TYR A 302 36.92 -13.72 10.68
N ASP A 303 38.04 -14.32 10.39
CA ASP A 303 39.21 -14.38 11.25
C ASP A 303 38.88 -14.70 12.72
N GLY A 304 37.96 -15.64 12.98
CA GLY A 304 37.53 -16.02 14.33
C GLY A 304 36.61 -15.01 15.02
N ASN A 305 36.19 -13.94 14.33
CA ASN A 305 35.18 -13.04 14.82
C ASN A 305 33.83 -13.34 14.19
N GLU A 306 32.80 -13.15 14.98
CA GLU A 306 31.40 -13.35 14.62
C GLU A 306 30.65 -12.03 14.74
N ILE A 307 30.09 -11.51 13.63
CA ILE A 307 29.27 -10.30 13.64
C ILE A 307 27.86 -10.70 13.25
N ARG A 308 26.89 -10.25 14.02
CA ARG A 308 25.46 -10.43 13.78
C ARG A 308 24.70 -9.10 13.84
N LYS A 309 23.74 -8.95 12.96
CA LYS A 309 22.81 -7.82 12.88
C LYS A 309 21.39 -8.34 12.75
N GLY A 310 20.46 -7.80 13.53
CA GLY A 310 19.07 -8.24 13.50
C GLY A 310 18.13 -7.35 14.31
N ALA A 311 16.86 -7.79 14.37
CA ALA A 311 15.87 -7.13 15.21
C ALA A 311 16.24 -7.24 16.69
N ALA A 312 15.79 -6.26 17.49
CA ALA A 312 16.24 -6.15 18.88
C ALA A 312 15.88 -7.36 19.74
N ASP A 313 14.68 -7.92 19.57
CA ASP A 313 14.20 -9.11 20.25
C ASP A 313 15.09 -10.34 19.97
N THR A 314 15.33 -10.58 18.69
CA THR A 314 16.16 -11.70 18.24
C THR A 314 17.62 -11.56 18.66
N MET A 315 18.16 -10.35 18.61
CA MET A 315 19.53 -10.10 19.05
C MET A 315 19.70 -10.19 20.56
N GLN A 316 18.66 -9.87 21.33
CA GLN A 316 18.62 -10.08 22.77
C GLN A 316 18.69 -11.56 23.12
N GLU A 317 17.87 -12.40 22.48
CA GLU A 317 17.90 -13.85 22.65
C GLU A 317 19.27 -14.42 22.27
N TYR A 318 19.75 -14.10 21.05
CA TYR A 318 21.02 -14.57 20.55
C TYR A 318 22.21 -14.24 21.48
N VAL A 319 22.32 -12.98 21.93
CA VAL A 319 23.42 -12.56 22.80
C VAL A 319 23.32 -13.23 24.17
N THR A 320 22.12 -13.36 24.74
CA THR A 320 21.90 -13.95 26.07
C THR A 320 22.17 -15.45 26.07
N GLU A 321 21.72 -16.18 25.05
CA GLU A 321 21.94 -17.63 24.91
C GLU A 321 23.44 -17.97 24.75
N ASN A 322 24.20 -17.06 24.17
CA ASN A 322 25.65 -17.22 23.99
C ASN A 322 26.48 -16.58 25.12
N GLY A 323 25.86 -16.29 26.28
CA GLY A 323 26.53 -15.82 27.47
C GLY A 323 26.94 -14.35 27.47
N GLY A 324 26.47 -13.58 26.49
CA GLY A 324 26.62 -12.13 26.45
C GLY A 324 25.58 -11.39 27.32
N ILE A 325 25.70 -10.08 27.40
CA ILE A 325 24.80 -9.22 28.18
C ILE A 325 24.07 -8.26 27.23
N TYR A 326 22.74 -8.26 27.34
CA TYR A 326 21.90 -7.25 26.72
C TYR A 326 21.66 -6.14 27.73
N SER A 327 22.28 -4.96 27.52
CA SER A 327 22.31 -3.90 28.50
C SER A 327 20.98 -3.12 28.56
N ASN A 328 20.68 -2.54 29.72
CA ASN A 328 19.55 -1.63 29.87
C ASN A 328 19.67 -0.37 29.01
N GLU A 329 20.89 0.05 28.69
CA GLU A 329 21.16 1.16 27.79
C GLU A 329 20.69 0.83 26.37
N CYS A 330 21.02 -0.37 25.87
CA CYS A 330 20.55 -0.85 24.58
C CYS A 330 19.02 -0.90 24.51
N ASP A 331 18.37 -1.48 25.53
CA ASP A 331 16.89 -1.56 25.60
C ASP A 331 16.23 -0.18 25.59
N ARG A 332 16.78 0.79 26.34
CA ARG A 332 16.29 2.17 26.37
C ARG A 332 16.35 2.82 25.00
N ILE A 333 17.48 2.71 24.31
CA ILE A 333 17.69 3.32 22.99
C ILE A 333 16.78 2.65 21.95
N VAL A 334 16.64 1.33 21.98
CA VAL A 334 15.71 0.58 21.12
C VAL A 334 14.28 1.08 21.26
N LYS A 335 13.80 1.25 22.51
CA LYS A 335 12.47 1.78 22.78
C LYS A 335 12.31 3.24 22.35
N GLU A 336 13.33 4.06 22.53
CA GLU A 336 13.32 5.46 22.10
C GLU A 336 13.20 5.58 20.58
N ILE A 337 13.98 4.79 19.82
CA ILE A 337 13.90 4.75 18.36
C ILE A 337 12.51 4.27 17.90
N ALA A 338 11.98 3.21 18.51
CA ALA A 338 10.66 2.68 18.17
C ALA A 338 9.54 3.70 18.43
N ASN A 339 9.59 4.41 19.58
CA ASN A 339 8.64 5.48 19.93
C ASN A 339 8.69 6.67 18.95
N GLN A 340 9.83 6.92 18.33
CA GLN A 340 9.98 7.93 17.27
C GLN A 340 9.53 7.45 15.89
N GLY A 341 8.99 6.21 15.77
CA GLY A 341 8.58 5.61 14.51
C GLY A 341 9.74 5.09 13.65
N GLY A 342 10.94 5.01 14.20
CA GLY A 342 12.10 4.38 13.56
C GLY A 342 12.15 2.87 13.78
N THR A 343 13.01 2.19 13.04
CA THR A 343 13.29 0.77 13.23
C THR A 343 14.70 0.60 13.76
N PRO A 344 14.87 0.05 14.97
CA PRO A 344 16.19 -0.26 15.52
C PRO A 344 16.68 -1.61 15.01
N LEU A 345 17.91 -1.67 14.49
CA LEU A 345 18.63 -2.91 14.24
C LEU A 345 19.83 -2.96 15.18
N VAL A 346 19.92 -4.03 15.97
CA VAL A 346 21.02 -4.22 16.92
C VAL A 346 22.17 -4.95 16.23
N VAL A 347 23.41 -4.52 16.53
CA VAL A 347 24.64 -5.12 16.02
C VAL A 347 25.46 -5.65 17.18
N ALA A 348 25.87 -6.92 17.08
CA ALA A 348 26.75 -7.55 18.04
C ALA A 348 28.00 -8.14 17.35
N LYS A 349 29.12 -8.15 18.07
CA LYS A 349 30.38 -8.79 17.69
C LYS A 349 30.83 -9.70 18.82
N ASN A 350 31.05 -10.96 18.51
CA ASN A 350 31.47 -11.98 19.49
C ASN A 350 30.55 -11.95 20.74
N HIS A 351 29.24 -11.98 20.51
CA HIS A 351 28.17 -11.94 21.53
C HIS A 351 28.13 -10.68 22.41
N LYS A 352 28.94 -9.66 22.09
CA LYS A 352 28.91 -8.35 22.75
C LYS A 352 28.16 -7.34 21.85
N ILE A 353 27.17 -6.65 22.39
CA ILE A 353 26.47 -5.60 21.66
C ILE A 353 27.41 -4.42 21.46
N LEU A 354 27.51 -3.95 20.22
CA LEU A 354 28.25 -2.74 19.86
C LEU A 354 27.33 -1.50 19.80
N GLY A 355 26.09 -1.69 19.40
CA GLY A 355 25.16 -0.57 19.29
C GLY A 355 23.97 -0.87 18.38
N ILE A 356 23.26 0.20 18.01
CA ILE A 356 22.02 0.17 17.25
C ILE A 356 22.16 0.99 15.97
N ILE A 357 21.66 0.46 14.87
CA ILE A 357 21.45 1.19 13.61
C ILE A 357 20.02 1.73 13.64
N HIS A 358 19.88 3.03 13.50
CA HIS A 358 18.58 3.68 13.42
C HIS A 358 18.12 3.79 11.96
N LEU A 359 17.12 3.00 11.58
CA LEU A 359 16.47 3.13 10.28
C LEU A 359 15.28 4.09 10.39
N LYS A 360 15.19 5.04 9.46
CA LYS A 360 14.09 6.01 9.37
C LYS A 360 13.42 5.98 8.00
N ASP A 361 12.12 6.24 7.98
CA ASP A 361 11.42 6.58 6.76
C ASP A 361 11.89 7.95 6.26
N ILE A 362 12.17 8.06 4.97
CA ILE A 362 12.60 9.32 4.37
C ILE A 362 11.39 10.12 3.95
N ILE A 363 11.28 11.33 4.49
CA ILE A 363 10.28 12.30 4.08
C ILE A 363 10.65 12.84 2.68
N LYS A 364 9.68 12.89 1.78
CA LYS A 364 9.87 13.47 0.44
C LYS A 364 10.24 14.96 0.56
N GLN A 365 11.16 15.39 -0.29
CA GLN A 365 11.51 16.82 -0.36
C GLN A 365 10.29 17.66 -0.74
N GLY A 366 10.14 18.82 -0.13
CA GLY A 366 9.05 19.77 -0.41
C GLY A 366 7.72 19.47 0.29
N VAL A 367 7.59 18.38 1.06
CA VAL A 367 6.36 18.11 1.85
C VAL A 367 6.19 19.12 2.98
N LYS A 368 7.28 19.64 3.52
CA LYS A 368 7.28 20.61 4.63
C LYS A 368 6.91 22.03 4.17
N GLU A 369 7.02 22.30 2.88
CA GLU A 369 6.81 23.63 2.26
C GLU A 369 5.44 23.75 1.58
N LYS A 370 4.71 22.66 1.45
CA LYS A 370 3.35 22.55 0.91
C LYS A 370 2.32 22.35 2.01
#